data_f3c500280296f6f9717dc32102eae1e3
#
_entry.id   f3c500280296f6f9717dc32102eae1e3
#
_cell.length_a   1.000
_cell.length_b   1.000
_cell.length_c   1.000
_cell.angle_alpha   90.00
_cell.angle_beta   90.00
_cell.angle_gamma   90.00
#
_symmetry.space_group_name_H-M   'P 1'
#
loop_
_entity.id
_entity.type
_entity.pdbx_description
1 polymer ?
#
loop_
_entity_poly.entity_id
_entity_poly.type
_entity_poly.pdbx_seq_one_letter_code
_entity_poly.pdbx_strand_id
1 'polypeptide(L)'
;MCSPRRENWESDYRDLRAHLKEAFDAKDLGEAGVHLDSVAVMCLADLYGAQSLYGDAVLPIESVIREVIDAGVAVLVNVKEQEKEDSIERAWSFVQGWVSSHRNCFKTHSTPRYGKLEKDGVYITINILREAMEKAGYSYAKCVRGFVDRGHLKVFQDGSKKGTHQCQKKINGVNNRVVCADIEVGDVEDDCSEFLEAGESFFARKRMG
;
A
#
# COMPACT_ATOMS: atom_id res chain seq x y z
N MET A 1 27.18 40.51 -18.97
CA MET A 1 26.31 40.47 -20.17
C MET A 1 25.06 39.67 -19.80
N CYS A 2 23.92 40.30 -19.59
CA CYS A 2 22.66 39.58 -19.36
C CYS A 2 22.21 39.01 -20.70
N SER A 3 22.03 37.71 -20.76
CA SER A 3 21.55 36.96 -21.92
C SER A 3 20.16 37.45 -22.31
N PRO A 4 19.87 37.75 -23.61
CA PRO A 4 18.59 38.23 -24.06
C PRO A 4 17.43 37.22 -23.91
N ARG A 5 17.68 36.03 -23.39
CA ARG A 5 16.71 34.91 -23.25
C ARG A 5 15.84 34.98 -21.98
N ARG A 6 16.05 35.94 -21.09
CA ARG A 6 15.17 36.07 -19.88
C ARG A 6 13.77 36.61 -20.20
N GLU A 7 13.54 37.14 -21.40
CA GLU A 7 12.25 37.76 -21.75
C GLU A 7 11.17 36.71 -22.15
N ASN A 8 11.54 35.48 -22.50
CA ASN A 8 10.60 34.47 -23.00
C ASN A 8 10.35 33.28 -22.01
N TRP A 9 10.94 33.31 -20.82
CA TRP A 9 10.86 32.15 -19.91
C TRP A 9 9.42 31.71 -19.56
N GLU A 10 8.48 32.66 -19.50
CA GLU A 10 7.08 32.33 -19.20
C GLU A 10 6.40 31.59 -20.37
N SER A 11 6.74 31.95 -21.62
CA SER A 11 6.25 31.24 -22.79
C SER A 11 6.84 29.87 -22.87
N ASP A 12 8.17 29.74 -22.70
CA ASP A 12 8.89 28.47 -22.76
C ASP A 12 8.43 27.52 -21.64
N TYR A 13 8.15 28.06 -20.45
CA TYR A 13 7.56 27.31 -19.34
C TYR A 13 6.17 26.77 -19.67
N ARG A 14 5.28 27.59 -20.22
CA ARG A 14 3.92 27.17 -20.59
C ARG A 14 3.92 26.08 -21.65
N ASP A 15 4.78 26.26 -22.68
CA ASP A 15 4.89 25.29 -23.77
C ASP A 15 5.46 23.95 -23.26
N LEU A 16 6.53 23.99 -22.46
CA LEU A 16 7.12 22.80 -21.87
C LEU A 16 6.15 22.09 -20.93
N ARG A 17 5.44 22.85 -20.11
CA ARG A 17 4.40 22.31 -19.21
C ARG A 17 3.25 21.65 -19.97
N ALA A 18 2.84 22.24 -21.11
CA ALA A 18 1.81 21.65 -21.94
C ALA A 18 2.25 20.31 -22.56
N HIS A 19 3.46 20.23 -23.09
CA HIS A 19 4.03 18.98 -23.61
C HIS A 19 4.20 17.90 -22.54
N LEU A 20 4.68 18.28 -21.35
CA LEU A 20 4.77 17.36 -20.21
C LEU A 20 3.40 16.83 -19.79
N LYS A 21 2.39 17.72 -19.77
CA LYS A 21 1.02 17.32 -19.44
C LYS A 21 0.45 16.35 -20.46
N GLU A 22 0.63 16.61 -21.75
CA GLU A 22 0.18 15.71 -22.82
C GLU A 22 0.85 14.33 -22.72
N ALA A 23 2.16 14.28 -22.53
CA ALA A 23 2.91 13.04 -22.34
C ALA A 23 2.51 12.31 -21.06
N PHE A 24 2.12 13.04 -20.03
CA PHE A 24 1.66 12.55 -18.76
C PHE A 24 0.24 11.94 -18.84
N ASP A 25 -0.67 12.64 -19.50
CA ASP A 25 -2.03 12.16 -19.71
C ASP A 25 -2.04 10.88 -20.57
N ALA A 26 -1.13 10.78 -21.54
CA ALA A 26 -0.95 9.58 -22.36
C ALA A 26 -0.50 8.33 -21.56
N LYS A 27 0.13 8.53 -20.39
CA LYS A 27 0.57 7.45 -19.48
C LYS A 27 -0.39 7.21 -18.30
N ASP A 28 -1.56 7.83 -18.27
CA ASP A 28 -2.56 7.74 -17.20
C ASP A 28 -2.00 8.05 -15.79
N LEU A 29 -1.24 9.13 -15.70
CA LEU A 29 -0.56 9.56 -14.49
C LEU A 29 -1.34 10.64 -13.69
N GLY A 30 -2.66 10.75 -13.87
CA GLY A 30 -3.55 11.86 -13.47
C GLY A 30 -3.43 12.40 -12.03
N GLU A 31 -2.97 11.59 -11.06
CA GLU A 31 -2.84 12.04 -9.66
C GLU A 31 -1.52 12.78 -9.35
N ALA A 32 -0.49 12.62 -10.17
CA ALA A 32 0.80 13.31 -9.97
C ALA A 32 0.84 14.75 -10.53
N GLY A 33 -0.31 15.31 -10.92
CA GLY A 33 -0.44 16.68 -11.42
C GLY A 33 0.09 17.76 -10.46
N VAL A 34 0.15 17.48 -9.15
CA VAL A 34 0.73 18.36 -8.14
C VAL A 34 2.23 18.58 -8.38
N HIS A 35 2.93 17.59 -8.95
CA HIS A 35 4.37 17.66 -9.20
C HIS A 35 4.70 18.19 -10.61
N LEU A 36 3.71 18.33 -11.48
CA LEU A 36 3.91 18.74 -12.87
C LEU A 36 4.62 20.10 -12.96
N ASP A 37 4.23 21.06 -12.15
CA ASP A 37 4.81 22.40 -12.16
C ASP A 37 6.28 22.38 -11.70
N SER A 38 6.59 21.60 -10.67
CA SER A 38 7.97 21.45 -10.18
C SER A 38 8.86 20.77 -11.23
N VAL A 39 8.36 19.73 -11.88
CA VAL A 39 9.09 19.04 -12.95
C VAL A 39 9.27 19.95 -14.16
N ALA A 40 8.25 20.73 -14.55
CA ALA A 40 8.37 21.68 -15.64
C ALA A 40 9.46 22.75 -15.38
N VAL A 41 9.56 23.25 -14.14
CA VAL A 41 10.62 24.19 -13.75
C VAL A 41 12.00 23.54 -13.84
N MET A 42 12.15 22.29 -13.36
CA MET A 42 13.42 21.55 -13.45
C MET A 42 13.82 21.32 -14.91
N CYS A 43 12.90 20.86 -15.74
CA CYS A 43 13.13 20.66 -17.16
C CYS A 43 13.51 21.96 -17.89
N LEU A 44 12.89 23.08 -17.54
CA LEU A 44 13.24 24.39 -18.09
C LEU A 44 14.66 24.82 -17.69
N ALA A 45 15.05 24.57 -16.43
CA ALA A 45 16.40 24.87 -15.95
C ALA A 45 17.45 24.02 -16.69
N ASP A 46 17.19 22.75 -16.91
CA ASP A 46 18.06 21.84 -17.68
C ASP A 46 18.19 22.30 -19.13
N LEU A 47 17.07 22.67 -19.77
CA LEU A 47 17.06 23.19 -21.14
C LEU A 47 17.94 24.45 -21.25
N TYR A 48 17.78 25.42 -20.34
CA TYR A 48 18.57 26.65 -20.37
C TYR A 48 20.03 26.40 -19.98
N GLY A 49 20.30 25.44 -19.07
CA GLY A 49 21.63 25.01 -18.73
C GLY A 49 22.36 24.41 -19.94
N ALA A 50 21.72 23.49 -20.65
CA ALA A 50 22.26 22.89 -21.85
C ALA A 50 22.51 23.93 -22.96
N GLN A 51 21.57 24.82 -23.21
CA GLN A 51 21.74 25.91 -24.18
C GLN A 51 22.87 26.88 -23.80
N SER A 52 23.06 27.16 -22.52
CA SER A 52 24.14 28.02 -22.03
C SER A 52 25.53 27.39 -22.22
N LEU A 53 25.63 26.09 -22.02
CA LEU A 53 26.90 25.35 -22.07
C LEU A 53 27.31 24.96 -23.50
N TYR A 54 26.35 24.55 -24.32
CA TYR A 54 26.63 23.96 -25.64
C TYR A 54 26.26 24.88 -26.80
N GLY A 55 25.54 25.97 -26.57
CA GLY A 55 25.07 26.89 -27.61
C GLY A 55 24.05 26.26 -28.57
N ASP A 56 23.53 27.04 -29.50
CA ASP A 56 22.53 26.58 -30.48
C ASP A 56 23.12 25.69 -31.58
N ALA A 57 24.45 25.50 -31.61
CA ALA A 57 25.15 24.91 -32.76
C ALA A 57 25.37 23.38 -32.63
N VAL A 58 25.15 22.77 -31.50
CA VAL A 58 25.63 21.39 -31.23
C VAL A 58 24.51 20.35 -31.22
N LEU A 59 23.27 20.69 -30.86
CA LEU A 59 22.14 19.75 -30.89
C LEU A 59 20.90 20.44 -31.51
N PRO A 60 20.12 19.73 -32.34
CA PRO A 60 18.81 20.19 -32.72
C PRO A 60 17.96 20.46 -31.50
N ILE A 61 17.45 21.65 -31.32
CA ILE A 61 16.63 22.05 -30.16
C ILE A 61 15.50 21.04 -29.87
N GLU A 62 14.89 20.51 -30.94
CA GLU A 62 13.82 19.51 -30.85
C GLU A 62 14.25 18.19 -30.18
N SER A 63 15.51 17.73 -30.38
CA SER A 63 16.00 16.54 -29.72
C SER A 63 16.27 16.77 -28.24
N VAL A 64 16.79 17.94 -27.86
CA VAL A 64 17.00 18.32 -26.45
C VAL A 64 15.67 18.45 -25.72
N ILE A 65 14.67 19.10 -26.34
CA ILE A 65 13.34 19.23 -25.77
C ILE A 65 12.72 17.84 -25.54
N ARG A 66 12.87 16.92 -26.48
CA ARG A 66 12.34 15.55 -26.34
C ARG A 66 13.00 14.80 -25.17
N GLU A 67 14.32 14.84 -25.08
CA GLU A 67 15.06 14.20 -23.97
C GLU A 67 14.67 14.78 -22.61
N VAL A 68 14.50 16.09 -22.52
CA VAL A 68 14.08 16.79 -21.30
C VAL A 68 12.64 16.39 -20.91
N ILE A 69 11.73 16.30 -21.88
CA ILE A 69 10.36 15.81 -21.65
C ILE A 69 10.35 14.37 -21.19
N ASP A 70 11.10 13.48 -21.83
CA ASP A 70 11.19 12.07 -21.47
C ASP A 70 11.76 11.89 -20.05
N ALA A 71 12.79 12.66 -19.68
CA ALA A 71 13.34 12.67 -18.33
C ALA A 71 12.31 13.18 -17.30
N GLY A 72 11.59 14.27 -17.62
CA GLY A 72 10.54 14.80 -16.76
C GLY A 72 9.39 13.84 -16.54
N VAL A 73 8.96 13.15 -17.59
CA VAL A 73 7.94 12.08 -17.48
C VAL A 73 8.44 10.91 -16.63
N ALA A 74 9.70 10.50 -16.77
CA ALA A 74 10.29 9.44 -15.96
C ALA A 74 10.28 9.81 -14.46
N VAL A 75 10.59 11.06 -14.11
CA VAL A 75 10.51 11.55 -12.73
C VAL A 75 9.09 11.45 -12.19
N LEU A 76 8.07 11.88 -12.97
CA LEU A 76 6.67 11.82 -12.54
C LEU A 76 6.17 10.38 -12.38
N VAL A 77 6.60 9.46 -13.23
CA VAL A 77 6.31 8.02 -13.08
C VAL A 77 6.87 7.50 -11.76
N ASN A 78 8.14 7.80 -11.47
CA ASN A 78 8.77 7.37 -10.22
C ASN A 78 8.08 7.95 -8.98
N VAL A 79 7.67 9.23 -9.01
CA VAL A 79 6.92 9.86 -7.91
C VAL A 79 5.60 9.12 -7.68
N LYS A 80 4.84 8.83 -8.74
CA LYS A 80 3.58 8.08 -8.62
C LYS A 80 3.78 6.69 -8.04
N GLU A 81 4.83 5.99 -8.43
CA GLU A 81 5.16 4.67 -7.88
C GLU A 81 5.50 4.74 -6.39
N GLN A 82 6.31 5.73 -5.98
CA GLN A 82 6.63 5.95 -4.56
C GLN A 82 5.40 6.30 -3.73
N GLU A 83 4.54 7.21 -4.21
CA GLU A 83 3.29 7.55 -3.52
C GLU A 83 2.36 6.34 -3.35
N LYS A 84 2.29 5.47 -4.36
CA LYS A 84 1.54 4.22 -4.29
C LYS A 84 2.14 3.25 -3.27
N GLU A 85 3.47 3.14 -3.22
CA GLU A 85 4.17 2.33 -2.24
C GLU A 85 3.93 2.83 -0.82
N ASP A 86 4.08 4.12 -0.58
CA ASP A 86 3.83 4.73 0.73
C ASP A 86 2.38 4.55 1.18
N SER A 87 1.43 4.61 0.26
CA SER A 87 0.01 4.41 0.58
C SER A 87 -0.29 2.98 1.02
N ILE A 88 0.38 1.97 0.43
CA ILE A 88 0.22 0.57 0.81
C ILE A 88 0.85 0.31 2.18
N GLU A 89 2.04 0.86 2.45
CA GLU A 89 2.69 0.72 3.76
C GLU A 89 1.88 1.39 4.88
N ARG A 90 1.33 2.57 4.63
CA ARG A 90 0.42 3.23 5.58
C ARG A 90 -0.83 2.42 5.85
N ALA A 91 -1.43 1.85 4.80
CA ALA A 91 -2.59 0.97 4.95
C ALA A 91 -2.24 -0.31 5.72
N TRP A 92 -1.04 -0.87 5.52
CA TRP A 92 -0.57 -2.03 6.28
C TRP A 92 -0.33 -1.70 7.75
N SER A 93 0.34 -0.59 8.04
CA SER A 93 0.53 -0.09 9.41
C SER A 93 -0.80 0.10 10.15
N PHE A 94 -1.82 0.61 9.43
CA PHE A 94 -3.18 0.67 9.96
C PHE A 94 -3.71 -0.72 10.31
N VAL A 95 -3.57 -1.72 9.43
CA VAL A 95 -4.06 -3.10 9.68
C VAL A 95 -3.37 -3.70 10.91
N GLN A 96 -2.05 -3.53 11.05
CA GLN A 96 -1.31 -4.00 12.23
C GLN A 96 -1.81 -3.34 13.52
N GLY A 97 -1.97 -2.03 13.52
CA GLY A 97 -2.50 -1.28 14.66
C GLY A 97 -3.93 -1.68 15.01
N TRP A 98 -4.78 -1.90 13.97
CA TRP A 98 -6.15 -2.34 14.16
C TRP A 98 -6.23 -3.75 14.74
N VAL A 99 -5.43 -4.71 14.26
CA VAL A 99 -5.34 -6.07 14.81
C VAL A 99 -4.88 -6.01 16.27
N SER A 100 -3.86 -5.23 16.57
CA SER A 100 -3.33 -5.07 17.93
C SER A 100 -4.40 -4.51 18.88
N SER A 101 -5.13 -3.48 18.46
CA SER A 101 -6.19 -2.83 19.26
C SER A 101 -7.39 -3.76 19.51
N HIS A 102 -7.63 -4.71 18.59
CA HIS A 102 -8.75 -5.65 18.66
C HIS A 102 -8.30 -7.08 18.98
N ARG A 103 -7.13 -7.28 19.59
CA ARG A 103 -6.54 -8.59 19.86
C ARG A 103 -7.53 -9.55 20.55
N ASN A 104 -8.31 -9.03 21.48
CA ASN A 104 -9.31 -9.83 22.18
C ASN A 104 -10.42 -10.38 21.26
N CYS A 105 -10.73 -9.70 20.14
CA CYS A 105 -11.73 -10.16 19.18
C CYS A 105 -11.27 -11.34 18.30
N PHE A 106 -10.03 -11.77 18.44
CA PHE A 106 -9.46 -12.93 17.74
C PHE A 106 -9.35 -14.17 18.66
N LYS A 107 -9.59 -14.05 19.97
CA LYS A 107 -9.58 -15.17 20.91
C LYS A 107 -10.78 -16.10 20.69
N THR A 108 -10.65 -17.35 21.13
CA THR A 108 -11.61 -18.43 20.84
C THR A 108 -13.03 -18.15 21.32
N HIS A 109 -13.20 -17.44 22.43
CA HIS A 109 -14.51 -17.18 23.05
C HIS A 109 -14.96 -15.72 22.95
N SER A 110 -14.36 -14.93 22.07
CA SER A 110 -14.69 -13.51 21.95
C SER A 110 -16.03 -13.26 21.24
N THR A 111 -16.71 -12.20 21.69
CA THR A 111 -17.91 -11.65 21.04
C THR A 111 -17.80 -10.13 21.06
N PRO A 112 -17.72 -9.43 19.89
CA PRO A 112 -17.69 -9.99 18.53
C PRO A 112 -16.36 -10.69 18.22
N ARG A 113 -16.40 -11.60 17.25
CA ARG A 113 -15.20 -12.31 16.79
C ARG A 113 -14.83 -11.92 15.39
N TYR A 114 -13.63 -11.37 15.23
CA TYR A 114 -13.14 -10.82 13.95
C TYR A 114 -12.33 -11.82 13.13
N GLY A 115 -11.87 -12.87 13.79
CA GLY A 115 -11.03 -13.86 13.14
C GLY A 115 -10.51 -14.91 14.11
N LYS A 116 -9.28 -15.38 13.87
CA LYS A 116 -8.58 -16.36 14.70
C LYS A 116 -7.08 -16.11 14.71
N LEU A 117 -6.45 -16.26 15.86
CA LEU A 117 -4.99 -16.29 16.00
C LEU A 117 -4.52 -17.73 15.83
N GLU A 118 -3.55 -17.96 14.99
CA GLU A 118 -2.85 -19.24 14.85
C GLU A 118 -1.33 -18.99 14.85
N LYS A 119 -0.53 -20.02 15.06
CA LYS A 119 0.93 -19.91 15.13
C LYS A 119 1.57 -19.32 13.86
N ASP A 120 0.89 -19.45 12.74
CA ASP A 120 1.35 -19.02 11.42
C ASP A 120 0.83 -17.63 11.02
N GLY A 121 0.07 -16.94 11.87
CA GLY A 121 -0.41 -15.59 11.63
C GLY A 121 -1.84 -15.33 12.09
N VAL A 122 -2.35 -14.17 11.73
CA VAL A 122 -3.69 -13.69 12.08
C VAL A 122 -4.67 -13.94 10.94
N TYR A 123 -5.64 -14.81 11.15
CA TYR A 123 -6.73 -15.03 10.19
C TYR A 123 -7.85 -14.03 10.43
N ILE A 124 -8.08 -13.14 9.47
CA ILE A 124 -9.04 -12.04 9.58
C ILE A 124 -10.20 -12.28 8.61
N THR A 125 -11.44 -12.17 9.07
CA THR A 125 -12.62 -12.25 8.22
C THR A 125 -12.64 -11.09 7.23
N ILE A 126 -12.71 -11.38 5.92
CA ILE A 126 -12.52 -10.41 4.83
C ILE A 126 -13.49 -9.23 4.93
N ASN A 127 -14.77 -9.48 5.23
CA ASN A 127 -15.76 -8.42 5.32
C ASN A 127 -15.45 -7.44 6.46
N ILE A 128 -14.97 -7.95 7.59
CA ILE A 128 -14.62 -7.15 8.76
C ILE A 128 -13.36 -6.31 8.46
N LEU A 129 -12.34 -6.92 7.85
CA LEU A 129 -11.13 -6.18 7.45
C LEU A 129 -11.45 -5.09 6.42
N ARG A 130 -12.28 -5.41 5.43
CA ARG A 130 -12.72 -4.45 4.42
C ARG A 130 -13.42 -3.26 5.06
N GLU A 131 -14.41 -3.51 5.91
CA GLU A 131 -15.14 -2.46 6.61
C GLU A 131 -14.23 -1.58 7.48
N ALA A 132 -13.27 -2.19 8.19
CA ALA A 132 -12.31 -1.46 9.01
C ALA A 132 -11.41 -0.56 8.17
N MET A 133 -10.90 -1.06 7.05
CA MET A 133 -10.06 -0.30 6.12
C MET A 133 -10.84 0.84 5.46
N GLU A 134 -12.06 0.59 4.98
CA GLU A 134 -12.90 1.60 4.33
C GLU A 134 -13.27 2.73 5.29
N LYS A 135 -13.57 2.41 6.56
CA LYS A 135 -13.80 3.41 7.61
C LYS A 135 -12.56 4.29 7.88
N ALA A 136 -11.37 3.74 7.69
CA ALA A 136 -10.11 4.47 7.81
C ALA A 136 -9.68 5.18 6.52
N GLY A 137 -10.49 5.13 5.45
CA GLY A 137 -10.20 5.78 4.17
C GLY A 137 -9.33 4.96 3.22
N TYR A 138 -9.07 3.68 3.52
CA TYR A 138 -8.30 2.79 2.66
C TYR A 138 -9.21 1.87 1.84
N SER A 139 -8.97 1.77 0.53
CA SER A 139 -9.68 0.80 -0.31
C SER A 139 -9.03 -0.58 -0.19
N TYR A 140 -9.73 -1.54 0.41
CA TYR A 140 -9.28 -2.92 0.51
C TYR A 140 -8.90 -3.51 -0.85
N ALA A 141 -9.72 -3.28 -1.87
CA ALA A 141 -9.51 -3.83 -3.22
C ALA A 141 -8.21 -3.30 -3.88
N LYS A 142 -7.87 -2.02 -3.63
CA LYS A 142 -6.63 -1.42 -4.14
C LYS A 142 -5.39 -1.88 -3.34
N CYS A 143 -5.51 -2.06 -2.04
CA CYS A 143 -4.38 -2.40 -1.17
C CYS A 143 -4.05 -3.90 -1.14
N VAL A 144 -5.04 -4.79 -1.27
CA VAL A 144 -4.87 -6.23 -1.07
C VAL A 144 -3.80 -6.85 -1.97
N ARG A 145 -3.69 -6.40 -3.22
CA ARG A 145 -2.66 -6.87 -4.13
C ARG A 145 -1.26 -6.46 -3.65
N GLY A 146 -1.10 -5.20 -3.24
CA GLY A 146 0.15 -4.71 -2.68
C GLY A 146 0.56 -5.44 -1.40
N PHE A 147 -0.40 -5.80 -0.55
CA PHE A 147 -0.16 -6.62 0.64
C PHE A 147 0.34 -8.03 0.28
N VAL A 148 -0.23 -8.64 -0.76
CA VAL A 148 0.22 -9.95 -1.26
C VAL A 148 1.61 -9.86 -1.88
N ASP A 149 1.86 -8.87 -2.73
CA ASP A 149 3.13 -8.68 -3.45
C ASP A 149 4.29 -8.43 -2.46
N ARG A 150 4.02 -7.84 -1.30
CA ARG A 150 5.00 -7.58 -0.22
C ARG A 150 5.09 -8.69 0.83
N GLY A 151 4.30 -9.75 0.68
CA GLY A 151 4.30 -10.85 1.64
C GLY A 151 3.56 -10.60 2.95
N HIS A 152 2.86 -9.45 3.08
CA HIS A 152 2.06 -9.14 4.25
C HIS A 152 0.83 -10.06 4.41
N LEU A 153 0.32 -10.60 3.30
CA LEU A 153 -0.74 -11.61 3.28
C LEU A 153 -0.21 -12.92 2.70
N LYS A 154 -0.47 -14.00 3.38
CA LYS A 154 -0.08 -15.35 2.92
C LYS A 154 -0.88 -15.76 1.69
N VAL A 155 -0.19 -16.41 0.76
CA VAL A 155 -0.79 -17.00 -0.43
C VAL A 155 -0.94 -18.51 -0.19
N PHE A 156 -2.17 -19.00 -0.32
CA PHE A 156 -2.50 -20.42 -0.20
C PHE A 156 -2.48 -21.07 -1.57
N GLN A 157 -1.81 -22.19 -1.70
CA GLN A 157 -1.82 -23.01 -2.91
C GLN A 157 -2.87 -24.11 -2.74
N ASP A 158 -3.83 -24.17 -3.68
CA ASP A 158 -4.83 -25.24 -3.75
C ASP A 158 -4.55 -26.08 -5.01
N GLY A 159 -3.72 -27.10 -4.83
CA GLY A 159 -3.31 -27.99 -5.91
C GLY A 159 -2.60 -27.30 -7.07
N SER A 160 -3.05 -27.52 -8.30
CA SER A 160 -2.47 -26.95 -9.53
C SER A 160 -2.98 -25.55 -9.87
N LYS A 161 -3.85 -24.96 -9.06
CA LYS A 161 -4.43 -23.64 -9.29
C LYS A 161 -3.49 -22.54 -8.82
N LYS A 162 -3.55 -21.40 -9.52
CA LYS A 162 -2.84 -20.18 -9.12
C LYS A 162 -3.15 -19.83 -7.66
N GLY A 163 -2.11 -19.59 -6.86
CA GLY A 163 -2.25 -19.30 -5.44
C GLY A 163 -3.28 -18.19 -5.14
N THR A 164 -4.05 -18.36 -4.09
CA THR A 164 -5.04 -17.37 -3.62
C THR A 164 -4.65 -16.85 -2.25
N HIS A 165 -4.89 -15.57 -2.00
CA HIS A 165 -4.70 -14.93 -0.69
C HIS A 165 -5.88 -15.15 0.27
N GLN A 166 -6.90 -15.88 -0.18
CA GLN A 166 -8.10 -16.15 0.60
C GLN A 166 -8.22 -17.64 0.88
N CYS A 167 -8.63 -17.99 2.08
CA CYS A 167 -8.97 -19.36 2.44
C CYS A 167 -10.28 -19.39 3.25
N GLN A 168 -10.77 -20.61 3.51
CA GLN A 168 -11.93 -20.80 4.39
C GLN A 168 -11.46 -21.29 5.75
N LYS A 169 -11.93 -20.64 6.82
CA LYS A 169 -11.70 -21.06 8.20
C LYS A 169 -13.02 -21.11 8.97
N LYS A 170 -13.11 -22.07 9.86
CA LYS A 170 -14.27 -22.22 10.76
C LYS A 170 -14.10 -21.27 11.95
N ILE A 171 -14.98 -20.27 12.06
CA ILE A 171 -15.00 -19.29 13.13
C ILE A 171 -16.39 -19.35 13.77
N ASN A 172 -16.48 -19.63 15.08
CA ASN A 172 -17.75 -19.85 15.79
C ASN A 172 -18.66 -20.90 15.14
N GLY A 173 -18.07 -21.99 14.63
CA GLY A 173 -18.83 -23.04 13.98
C GLY A 173 -19.23 -22.77 12.52
N VAL A 174 -19.05 -21.53 12.01
CA VAL A 174 -19.43 -21.10 10.66
C VAL A 174 -18.18 -20.95 9.78
N ASN A 175 -18.29 -21.43 8.54
CA ASN A 175 -17.22 -21.25 7.55
C ASN A 175 -17.19 -19.78 7.07
N ASN A 176 -16.07 -19.12 7.27
CA ASN A 176 -15.82 -17.75 6.87
C ASN A 176 -14.70 -17.68 5.85
N ARG A 177 -14.81 -16.75 4.90
CA ARG A 177 -13.69 -16.37 4.02
C ARG A 177 -12.77 -15.46 4.81
N VAL A 178 -11.50 -15.83 4.88
CA VAL A 178 -10.47 -15.10 5.65
C VAL A 178 -9.24 -14.86 4.81
N VAL A 179 -8.47 -13.85 5.18
CA VAL A 179 -7.08 -13.65 4.78
C VAL A 179 -6.19 -13.97 5.97
N CYS A 180 -4.98 -14.47 5.72
CA CYS A 180 -3.97 -14.66 6.75
C CYS A 180 -2.96 -13.51 6.66
N ALA A 181 -2.98 -12.65 7.65
CA ALA A 181 -2.02 -11.57 7.81
C ALA A 181 -0.76 -12.09 8.50
N ASP A 182 0.41 -11.80 7.92
CA ASP A 182 1.70 -12.12 8.51
C ASP A 182 2.05 -11.06 9.57
N ILE A 183 1.40 -11.21 10.72
CA ILE A 183 1.60 -10.35 11.89
C ILE A 183 2.08 -11.26 13.01
N GLU A 184 3.26 -10.94 13.56
CA GLU A 184 3.78 -11.63 14.74
C GLU A 184 2.83 -11.35 15.91
N VAL A 185 2.16 -12.39 16.35
CA VAL A 185 1.37 -12.37 17.57
C VAL A 185 2.27 -12.93 18.66
N GLY A 186 2.79 -12.03 19.51
CA GLY A 186 3.50 -12.48 20.72
C GLY A 186 2.67 -13.52 21.47
N ASP A 187 3.35 -14.42 22.17
CA ASP A 187 2.84 -15.65 22.77
C ASP A 187 1.35 -15.57 23.15
N VAL A 188 0.57 -16.37 22.43
CA VAL A 188 -0.81 -16.65 22.81
C VAL A 188 -0.68 -17.62 23.99
N GLU A 189 -0.56 -17.10 25.20
CA GLU A 189 -0.89 -17.89 26.37
C GLU A 189 -2.36 -18.29 26.19
N ASP A 190 -2.58 -19.53 25.82
CA ASP A 190 -3.89 -20.15 25.85
C ASP A 190 -4.34 -20.15 27.33
N ASP A 191 -5.10 -19.12 27.70
CA ASP A 191 -5.70 -18.94 29.04
C ASP A 191 -6.79 -20.01 29.30
N CYS A 192 -6.65 -21.16 28.66
CA CYS A 192 -7.54 -22.31 28.85
C CYS A 192 -7.10 -23.24 30.00
N SER A 193 -5.89 -23.05 30.59
CA SER A 193 -5.42 -23.93 31.67
C SER A 193 -6.10 -23.62 33.02
N GLU A 194 -6.45 -22.39 33.31
CA GLU A 194 -7.10 -22.03 34.59
C GLU A 194 -8.54 -22.55 34.74
N PHE A 195 -9.28 -22.76 33.67
CA PHE A 195 -10.66 -23.25 33.77
C PHE A 195 -10.76 -24.78 33.97
N LEU A 196 -9.76 -25.53 33.54
CA LEU A 196 -9.76 -27.01 33.74
C LEU A 196 -9.41 -27.39 35.17
N GLU A 197 -8.48 -26.69 35.82
CA GLU A 197 -8.14 -26.96 37.22
C GLU A 197 -9.26 -26.61 38.21
N ALA A 198 -10.04 -25.52 37.92
CA ALA A 198 -11.19 -25.17 38.76
C ALA A 198 -12.34 -26.18 38.64
N GLY A 199 -12.51 -26.81 37.46
CA GLY A 199 -13.54 -27.82 37.22
C GLY A 199 -13.28 -29.13 37.95
N GLU A 200 -12.05 -29.62 37.97
CA GLU A 200 -11.70 -30.88 38.62
C GLU A 200 -11.79 -30.80 40.17
N SER A 201 -11.46 -29.67 40.76
CA SER A 201 -11.60 -29.47 42.20
C SER A 201 -13.06 -29.44 42.68
N PHE A 202 -14.00 -29.03 41.82
CA PHE A 202 -15.43 -28.97 42.17
C PHE A 202 -16.10 -30.35 42.12
N PHE A 203 -15.67 -31.26 41.23
CA PHE A 203 -16.18 -32.62 41.13
C PHE A 203 -15.56 -33.58 42.13
N ALA A 204 -14.34 -33.32 42.61
CA ALA A 204 -13.70 -34.16 43.63
C ALA A 204 -14.37 -34.00 45.02
N ARG A 205 -14.91 -32.82 45.35
CA ARG A 205 -15.63 -32.59 46.62
C ARG A 205 -17.02 -33.23 46.72
N LYS A 206 -17.63 -33.64 45.61
CA LYS A 206 -18.99 -34.21 45.60
C LYS A 206 -19.02 -35.75 45.71
N ARG A 207 -17.86 -36.43 45.77
CA ARG A 207 -17.76 -37.89 45.93
C ARG A 207 -17.41 -38.37 47.36
N MET A 208 -17.25 -37.45 48.32
CA MET A 208 -16.96 -37.77 49.72
C MET A 208 -18.05 -37.25 50.69
N GLY A 209 -19.28 -37.17 50.27
CA GLY A 209 -20.42 -36.82 51.09
C GLY A 209 -21.55 -37.83 50.97
#